data_adb3834d50e86c043ecb6e448f30fbe4
#
_entry.id   adb3834d50e86c043ecb6e448f30fbe4
#
_cell.length_a   1.000
_cell.length_b   1.000
_cell.length_c   1.000
_cell.angle_alpha   90.00
_cell.angle_beta   90.00
_cell.angle_gamma   90.00
#
_symmetry.space_group_name_H-M   'P 1'
#
loop_
_entity.id
_entity.type
_entity.pdbx_description
1 polymer ?
#
loop_
_entity_poly.entity_id
_entity_poly.type
_entity_poly.pdbx_seq_one_letter_code
_entity_poly.pdbx_strand_id
1 'polypeptide(L)'
;MKKILTIFTVFLALATTASAQNVDTINYDNLFVEYEEDAEFPGGLEALHKFIENNMQYPRLAAENCIGGRVYVQFEVDTDGTILNPIILRDIGGDCGEEALRIVRLMPKWKPGRFYGKVVKQTFNLPIFFDKKKHCIPLIHRDPILEVKSEN
;
A
#
# COMPACT_ATOMS: atom_id res chain seq x y z
N MET A 1 -7.88 -82.87 -10.80
CA MET A 1 -8.51 -81.53 -10.46
C MET A 1 -7.80 -80.83 -9.31
N LYS A 2 -6.45 -80.92 -9.22
CA LYS A 2 -5.67 -80.26 -8.12
C LYS A 2 -4.50 -79.41 -8.61
N LYS A 3 -4.46 -79.06 -9.90
CA LYS A 3 -3.34 -78.28 -10.49
C LYS A 3 -3.72 -76.88 -11.03
N ILE A 4 -4.96 -76.41 -10.87
CA ILE A 4 -5.43 -75.11 -11.37
C ILE A 4 -5.46 -74.09 -10.25
N LEU A 5 -5.38 -74.54 -8.98
CA LEU A 5 -5.50 -73.63 -7.84
C LEU A 5 -4.20 -72.86 -7.45
N THR A 6 -3.06 -73.34 -7.98
CA THR A 6 -1.72 -72.83 -7.63
C THR A 6 -1.25 -71.69 -8.56
N ILE A 7 -1.94 -71.45 -9.70
CA ILE A 7 -1.55 -70.40 -10.66
C ILE A 7 -2.24 -69.08 -10.33
N PHE A 8 -3.38 -69.11 -9.61
CA PHE A 8 -4.14 -67.93 -9.28
C PHE A 8 -3.58 -67.16 -8.09
N THR A 9 -2.77 -67.76 -7.24
CA THR A 9 -2.17 -67.10 -6.06
C THR A 9 -0.87 -66.40 -6.35
N VAL A 10 -0.21 -66.69 -7.50
CA VAL A 10 1.03 -65.98 -7.86
C VAL A 10 0.78 -64.70 -8.63
N PHE A 11 -0.43 -64.52 -9.24
CA PHE A 11 -0.75 -63.33 -10.00
C PHE A 11 -1.32 -62.15 -9.16
N LEU A 12 -1.63 -62.41 -7.87
CA LEU A 12 -2.16 -61.40 -6.97
C LEU A 12 -1.08 -60.66 -6.16
N ALA A 13 0.20 -61.00 -6.32
CA ALA A 13 1.30 -60.45 -5.53
C ALA A 13 2.17 -59.44 -6.29
N LEU A 14 1.80 -59.05 -7.53
CA LEU A 14 2.60 -58.11 -8.34
C LEU A 14 1.92 -56.75 -8.62
N ALA A 15 0.91 -56.37 -7.89
CA ALA A 15 0.19 -55.14 -8.16
C ALA A 15 0.10 -54.22 -6.93
N THR A 16 1.21 -53.98 -6.20
CA THR A 16 1.24 -52.89 -5.20
C THR A 16 2.66 -52.35 -5.02
N THR A 17 3.26 -51.82 -6.08
CA THR A 17 4.28 -50.78 -5.92
C THR A 17 3.90 -49.61 -6.80
N ALA A 18 2.75 -49.03 -6.56
CA ALA A 18 2.52 -47.64 -6.90
C ALA A 18 3.36 -46.83 -5.90
N SER A 19 4.58 -46.50 -6.30
CA SER A 19 5.33 -45.44 -5.69
C SER A 19 4.43 -44.19 -5.76
N ALA A 20 3.87 -43.80 -4.63
CA ALA A 20 3.34 -42.47 -4.45
C ALA A 20 4.53 -41.53 -4.70
N GLN A 21 4.62 -41.01 -5.93
CA GLN A 21 5.44 -39.85 -6.19
C GLN A 21 4.94 -38.77 -5.24
N ASN A 22 5.77 -38.43 -4.25
CA ASN A 22 5.65 -37.20 -3.53
C ASN A 22 5.62 -36.08 -4.59
N VAL A 23 4.44 -35.69 -4.97
CA VAL A 23 4.26 -34.35 -5.56
C VAL A 23 4.64 -33.45 -4.41
N ASP A 24 5.85 -32.88 -4.47
CA ASP A 24 6.24 -31.78 -3.62
C ASP A 24 5.14 -30.74 -3.79
N THR A 25 4.19 -30.75 -2.85
CA THR A 25 3.21 -29.69 -2.71
C THR A 25 4.06 -28.45 -2.46
N ILE A 26 4.22 -27.64 -3.51
CA ILE A 26 4.77 -26.30 -3.36
C ILE A 26 3.90 -25.66 -2.30
N ASN A 27 4.45 -25.54 -1.10
CA ASN A 27 3.77 -24.89 0.01
C ASN A 27 3.71 -23.41 -0.32
N TYR A 28 2.57 -22.96 -0.85
CA TYR A 28 2.32 -21.55 -1.18
C TYR A 28 2.25 -20.65 0.06
N ASP A 29 2.20 -21.24 1.27
CA ASP A 29 2.18 -20.51 2.53
C ASP A 29 3.46 -19.68 2.75
N ASN A 30 4.56 -20.01 2.05
CA ASN A 30 5.83 -19.26 2.09
C ASN A 30 5.94 -18.20 0.98
N LEU A 31 4.93 -18.04 0.13
CA LEU A 31 4.97 -17.05 -0.95
C LEU A 31 4.57 -15.64 -0.46
N PHE A 32 3.84 -15.58 0.65
CA PHE A 32 3.50 -14.33 1.32
C PHE A 32 4.41 -14.16 2.52
N VAL A 33 5.24 -13.13 2.47
CA VAL A 33 6.05 -12.73 3.63
C VAL A 33 5.07 -12.14 4.65
N GLU A 34 4.71 -12.93 5.67
CA GLU A 34 3.90 -12.47 6.80
C GLU A 34 4.84 -11.85 7.84
N TYR A 35 4.70 -10.55 8.07
CA TYR A 35 5.42 -9.87 9.14
C TYR A 35 4.75 -10.16 10.47
N GLU A 36 5.53 -10.44 11.52
CA GLU A 36 5.01 -10.61 12.88
C GLU A 36 4.52 -9.27 13.45
N GLU A 37 5.23 -8.19 13.13
CA GLU A 37 4.87 -6.82 13.43
C GLU A 37 5.12 -5.95 12.20
N ASP A 38 4.09 -5.27 11.72
CA ASP A 38 4.23 -4.29 10.65
C ASP A 38 4.91 -3.01 11.15
N ALA A 39 5.54 -2.30 10.21
CA ALA A 39 6.04 -0.95 10.51
C ALA A 39 4.88 -0.03 10.87
N GLU A 40 5.05 0.77 11.92
CA GLU A 40 3.98 1.59 12.49
C GLU A 40 4.43 3.04 12.73
N PHE A 41 3.54 3.99 12.42
CA PHE A 41 3.74 5.39 12.79
C PHE A 41 3.75 5.55 14.33
N PRO A 42 4.61 6.40 14.91
CA PRO A 42 4.60 6.66 16.36
C PRO A 42 3.23 7.09 16.86
N GLY A 43 2.63 6.28 17.73
CA GLY A 43 1.27 6.49 18.22
C GLY A 43 0.16 5.91 17.36
N GLY A 44 0.51 5.10 16.35
CA GLY A 44 -0.42 4.31 15.56
C GLY A 44 -1.17 5.09 14.47
N LEU A 45 -2.17 4.44 13.91
CA LEU A 45 -2.92 4.96 12.76
C LEU A 45 -3.65 6.28 13.06
N GLU A 46 -4.17 6.45 14.27
CA GLU A 46 -4.87 7.69 14.64
C GLU A 46 -3.91 8.89 14.71
N ALA A 47 -2.71 8.68 15.26
CA ALA A 47 -1.67 9.70 15.30
C ALA A 47 -1.17 10.05 13.88
N LEU A 48 -1.07 9.05 12.99
CA LEU A 48 -0.74 9.27 11.58
C LEU A 48 -1.79 10.15 10.89
N HIS A 49 -3.08 9.87 11.08
CA HIS A 49 -4.15 10.69 10.51
C HIS A 49 -4.08 12.13 11.01
N LYS A 50 -3.94 12.34 12.31
CA LYS A 50 -3.78 13.68 12.91
C LYS A 50 -2.53 14.39 12.39
N PHE A 51 -1.43 13.65 12.22
CA PHE A 51 -0.20 14.23 11.66
C PHE A 51 -0.42 14.73 10.23
N ILE A 52 -1.06 13.90 9.38
CA ILE A 52 -1.39 14.28 8.00
C ILE A 52 -2.30 15.51 7.99
N GLU A 53 -3.40 15.51 8.74
CA GLU A 53 -4.34 16.63 8.81
C GLU A 53 -3.68 17.93 9.27
N ASN A 54 -2.84 17.87 10.30
CA ASN A 54 -2.17 19.05 10.87
C ASN A 54 -1.09 19.63 9.95
N ASN A 55 -0.48 18.81 9.08
CA ASN A 55 0.59 19.22 8.20
C ASN A 55 0.14 19.44 6.75
N MET A 56 -1.11 19.09 6.40
CA MET A 56 -1.63 19.20 5.05
C MET A 56 -1.83 20.67 4.65
N GLN A 57 -1.19 21.06 3.56
CA GLN A 57 -1.41 22.32 2.88
C GLN A 57 -2.13 22.04 1.57
N TYR A 58 -3.44 22.34 1.52
CA TYR A 58 -4.20 22.07 0.31
C TYR A 58 -3.68 22.89 -0.86
N PRO A 59 -3.23 22.27 -1.97
CA PRO A 59 -2.63 23.02 -3.06
C PRO A 59 -3.64 23.98 -3.71
N ARG A 60 -3.18 25.20 -4.01
CA ARG A 60 -4.02 26.23 -4.62
C ARG A 60 -4.61 25.78 -5.95
N LEU A 61 -3.80 25.13 -6.79
CA LEU A 61 -4.24 24.63 -8.09
C LEU A 61 -5.35 23.57 -7.95
N ALA A 62 -5.23 22.69 -6.94
CA ALA A 62 -6.28 21.74 -6.62
C ALA A 62 -7.56 22.40 -6.11
N ALA A 63 -7.44 23.43 -5.27
CA ALA A 63 -8.59 24.18 -4.74
C ALA A 63 -9.33 24.95 -5.85
N GLU A 64 -8.61 25.63 -6.74
CA GLU A 64 -9.18 26.38 -7.87
C GLU A 64 -9.90 25.50 -8.90
N ASN A 65 -9.43 24.26 -9.07
CA ASN A 65 -10.00 23.29 -10.03
C ASN A 65 -10.88 22.22 -9.36
N CYS A 66 -11.18 22.38 -8.06
CA CYS A 66 -11.98 21.43 -7.28
C CYS A 66 -11.49 19.97 -7.40
N ILE A 67 -10.17 19.78 -7.50
CA ILE A 67 -9.52 18.48 -7.57
C ILE A 67 -9.44 17.91 -6.15
N GLY A 68 -9.85 16.66 -5.97
CA GLY A 68 -9.73 15.93 -4.70
C GLY A 68 -9.81 14.44 -4.92
N GLY A 69 -9.37 13.68 -3.94
CA GLY A 69 -9.27 12.23 -4.02
C GLY A 69 -8.15 11.67 -3.19
N ARG A 70 -7.64 10.50 -3.57
CA ARG A 70 -6.53 9.82 -2.87
C ARG A 70 -5.28 9.83 -3.73
N VAL A 71 -4.20 10.35 -3.18
CA VAL A 71 -2.83 10.18 -3.67
C VAL A 71 -2.23 8.98 -2.95
N TYR A 72 -1.57 8.09 -3.68
CA TYR A 72 -0.89 6.94 -3.10
C TYR A 72 0.61 7.17 -3.16
N VAL A 73 1.24 7.20 -2.00
CA VAL A 73 2.70 7.34 -1.86
C VAL A 73 3.26 6.02 -1.33
N GLN A 74 4.26 5.49 -2.02
CA GLN A 74 5.04 4.35 -1.54
C GLN A 74 6.36 4.86 -0.95
N PHE A 75 6.79 4.25 0.15
CA PHE A 75 8.10 4.49 0.75
C PHE A 75 8.57 3.24 1.48
N GLU A 76 9.83 3.22 1.85
CA GLU A 76 10.43 2.17 2.67
C GLU A 76 10.64 2.69 4.09
N VAL A 77 10.31 1.85 5.08
CA VAL A 77 10.71 2.07 6.47
C VAL A 77 11.95 1.23 6.74
N ASP A 78 13.08 1.87 7.01
CA ASP A 78 14.34 1.18 7.29
C ASP A 78 14.35 0.58 8.70
N THR A 79 15.35 -0.23 8.99
CA THR A 79 15.51 -0.91 10.29
C THR A 79 15.67 0.03 11.47
N ASP A 80 16.06 1.28 11.23
CA ASP A 80 16.13 2.35 12.27
C ASP A 80 14.87 3.24 12.30
N GLY A 81 13.84 2.89 11.49
CA GLY A 81 12.59 3.63 11.38
C GLY A 81 12.62 4.82 10.41
N THR A 82 13.75 5.08 9.76
CA THR A 82 13.86 6.17 8.78
C THR A 82 13.06 5.87 7.52
N ILE A 83 12.34 6.87 6.99
CA ILE A 83 11.64 6.77 5.73
C ILE A 83 12.61 7.00 4.57
N LEU A 84 12.63 6.08 3.62
CA LEU A 84 13.49 6.11 2.44
C LEU A 84 12.66 6.06 1.15
N ASN A 85 13.19 6.66 0.09
CA ASN A 85 12.71 6.52 -1.29
C ASN A 85 11.20 6.77 -1.48
N PRO A 86 10.62 7.88 -0.96
CA PRO A 86 9.21 8.15 -1.18
C PRO A 86 8.94 8.47 -2.66
N ILE A 87 8.00 7.71 -3.26
CA ILE A 87 7.56 7.86 -4.65
C ILE A 87 6.03 7.91 -4.75
N ILE A 88 5.51 8.62 -5.75
CA ILE A 88 4.08 8.66 -6.04
C ILE A 88 3.72 7.44 -6.89
N LEU A 89 2.82 6.58 -6.41
CA LEU A 89 2.25 5.49 -7.20
C LEU A 89 1.05 5.96 -8.02
N ARG A 90 0.27 6.87 -7.45
CA ARG A 90 -0.90 7.45 -8.10
C ARG A 90 -1.12 8.88 -7.64
N ASP A 91 -1.23 9.78 -8.58
CA ASP A 91 -1.57 11.18 -8.38
C ASP A 91 -3.00 11.49 -8.85
N ILE A 92 -3.53 12.59 -8.38
CA ILE A 92 -4.83 13.17 -8.78
C ILE A 92 -4.67 14.51 -9.49
N GLY A 93 -3.43 15.01 -9.63
CA GLY A 93 -3.10 16.31 -10.21
C GLY A 93 -3.28 17.49 -9.25
N GLY A 94 -3.11 18.70 -9.78
CA GLY A 94 -3.27 19.94 -9.02
C GLY A 94 -2.24 20.10 -7.88
N ASP A 95 -1.02 19.60 -8.06
CA ASP A 95 0.10 19.59 -7.10
C ASP A 95 -0.16 18.74 -5.83
N CYS A 96 -1.23 17.91 -5.84
CA CYS A 96 -1.53 17.05 -4.69
C CYS A 96 -0.45 15.98 -4.45
N GLY A 97 0.18 15.46 -5.52
CA GLY A 97 1.27 14.50 -5.41
C GLY A 97 2.49 15.07 -4.70
N GLU A 98 2.91 16.30 -5.08
CA GLU A 98 4.04 16.99 -4.45
C GLU A 98 3.77 17.28 -2.96
N GLU A 99 2.56 17.71 -2.63
CA GLU A 99 2.16 17.93 -1.25
C GLU A 99 2.17 16.62 -0.44
N ALA A 100 1.67 15.52 -1.03
CA ALA A 100 1.72 14.20 -0.40
C ALA A 100 3.16 13.75 -0.12
N LEU A 101 4.09 13.94 -1.07
CA LEU A 101 5.52 13.66 -0.87
C LEU A 101 6.11 14.54 0.23
N ARG A 102 5.75 15.83 0.27
CA ARG A 102 6.21 16.75 1.32
C ARG A 102 5.79 16.26 2.70
N ILE A 103 4.53 15.85 2.87
CA ILE A 103 4.01 15.31 4.13
C ILE A 103 4.79 14.06 4.55
N VAL A 104 5.03 13.11 3.64
CA VAL A 104 5.78 11.87 3.94
C VAL A 104 7.21 12.20 4.38
N ARG A 105 7.88 13.16 3.74
CA ARG A 105 9.24 13.59 4.11
C ARG A 105 9.33 14.29 5.47
N LEU A 106 8.22 14.84 5.97
CA LEU A 106 8.14 15.47 7.31
C LEU A 106 7.87 14.47 8.43
N MET A 107 7.50 13.22 8.11
CA MET A 107 7.17 12.25 9.13
C MET A 107 8.36 11.93 10.04
N PRO A 108 8.13 11.71 11.34
CA PRO A 108 9.15 11.23 12.26
C PRO A 108 9.57 9.80 11.91
N LYS A 109 10.58 9.29 12.62
CA LYS A 109 10.95 7.88 12.51
C LYS A 109 9.79 6.99 12.93
N TRP A 110 9.51 5.97 12.12
CA TRP A 110 8.51 4.94 12.40
C TRP A 110 9.06 3.84 13.29
N LYS A 111 8.19 3.07 13.95
CA LYS A 111 8.54 1.78 14.52
C LYS A 111 8.76 0.83 13.35
N PRO A 112 9.97 0.23 13.20
CA PRO A 112 10.24 -0.67 12.07
C PRO A 112 9.50 -2.00 12.24
N GLY A 113 9.20 -2.65 11.11
CA GLY A 113 8.60 -3.99 11.11
C GLY A 113 9.54 -5.08 11.62
N ARG A 114 8.96 -6.21 12.03
CA ARG A 114 9.69 -7.39 12.47
C ARG A 114 9.26 -8.64 11.72
N PHE A 115 10.24 -9.48 11.43
CA PHE A 115 10.07 -10.77 10.82
C PHE A 115 10.95 -11.79 11.53
N TYR A 116 10.35 -12.84 12.09
CA TYR A 116 11.04 -13.82 12.97
C TYR A 116 11.87 -13.15 14.07
N GLY A 117 11.30 -12.17 14.75
CA GLY A 117 11.94 -11.42 15.84
C GLY A 117 13.07 -10.49 15.41
N LYS A 118 13.42 -10.43 14.13
CA LYS A 118 14.45 -9.54 13.59
C LYS A 118 13.81 -8.29 13.00
N VAL A 119 14.40 -7.14 13.28
CA VAL A 119 14.00 -5.87 12.64
C VAL A 119 14.34 -5.94 11.15
N VAL A 120 13.36 -5.61 10.30
CA VAL A 120 13.50 -5.67 8.85
C VAL A 120 13.03 -4.38 8.20
N LYS A 121 13.58 -4.09 7.02
CA LYS A 121 13.07 -3.05 6.14
C LYS A 121 11.73 -3.48 5.55
N GLN A 122 10.77 -2.57 5.51
CA GLN A 122 9.43 -2.84 4.97
C GLN A 122 8.98 -1.73 4.03
N THR A 123 8.37 -2.11 2.90
CA THR A 123 7.71 -1.17 1.98
C THR A 123 6.30 -0.88 2.45
N PHE A 124 5.94 0.39 2.47
CA PHE A 124 4.63 0.87 2.89
C PHE A 124 3.95 1.68 1.78
N ASN A 125 2.64 1.46 1.60
CA ASN A 125 1.82 2.20 0.65
C ASN A 125 0.78 3.03 1.43
N LEU A 126 0.95 4.35 1.42
CA LEU A 126 0.10 5.27 2.19
C LEU A 126 -0.87 6.01 1.29
N PRO A 127 -2.19 5.83 1.47
CA PRO A 127 -3.19 6.68 0.83
C PRO A 127 -3.35 7.99 1.62
N ILE A 128 -3.12 9.14 0.98
CA ILE A 128 -3.37 10.47 1.52
C ILE A 128 -4.62 11.05 0.84
N PHE A 129 -5.63 11.39 1.63
CA PHE A 129 -6.91 11.87 1.14
C PHE A 129 -6.99 13.39 1.13
N PHE A 130 -7.28 13.95 -0.05
CA PHE A 130 -7.52 15.37 -0.27
C PHE A 130 -9.03 15.63 -0.37
N ASP A 131 -9.61 16.27 0.66
CA ASP A 131 -11.05 16.56 0.71
C ASP A 131 -11.38 17.87 -0.01
N LYS A 132 -11.82 17.75 -1.27
CA LYS A 132 -12.23 18.91 -2.07
C LYS A 132 -13.44 19.66 -1.51
N LYS A 133 -14.31 19.00 -0.73
CA LYS A 133 -15.51 19.66 -0.20
C LYS A 133 -15.18 20.80 0.76
N LYS A 134 -14.06 20.68 1.47
CA LYS A 134 -13.58 21.70 2.42
C LYS A 134 -12.79 22.83 1.74
N HIS A 135 -12.22 22.58 0.56
CA HIS A 135 -11.18 23.44 -0.02
C HIS A 135 -11.49 23.96 -1.43
N CYS A 136 -12.54 23.44 -2.09
CA CYS A 136 -12.93 23.91 -3.42
C CYS A 136 -13.37 25.38 -3.37
N ILE A 137 -12.73 26.22 -4.17
CA ILE A 137 -13.08 27.63 -4.34
C ILE A 137 -14.03 27.71 -5.53
N PRO A 138 -15.36 27.95 -5.33
CA PRO A 138 -16.30 28.06 -6.44
C PRO A 138 -15.90 29.19 -7.39
N LEU A 139 -16.01 28.97 -8.69
CA LEU A 139 -15.70 29.97 -9.73
C LEU A 139 -16.50 31.28 -9.61
N ILE A 140 -17.55 31.30 -8.80
CA ILE A 140 -18.44 32.43 -8.55
C ILE A 140 -17.71 33.59 -7.81
N HIS A 141 -16.55 33.33 -7.19
CA HIS A 141 -15.73 34.32 -6.49
C HIS A 141 -14.51 34.78 -7.31
N ARG A 142 -14.45 34.48 -8.60
CA ARG A 142 -13.56 35.22 -9.49
C ARG A 142 -14.26 36.57 -9.71
N ASP A 143 -13.74 37.61 -9.07
CA ASP A 143 -14.25 38.98 -9.19
C ASP A 143 -14.63 39.28 -10.64
N PRO A 144 -15.86 39.80 -10.88
CA PRO A 144 -16.19 40.25 -12.22
C PRO A 144 -15.15 41.30 -12.60
N ILE A 145 -14.52 41.09 -13.72
CA ILE A 145 -13.61 42.00 -14.41
C ILE A 145 -14.09 43.43 -14.11
N LEU A 146 -13.22 44.26 -13.52
CA LEU A 146 -13.41 45.67 -13.41
C LEU A 146 -13.95 46.17 -14.74
N GLU A 147 -15.24 46.49 -14.79
CA GLU A 147 -15.81 47.28 -15.87
C GLU A 147 -14.99 48.57 -15.94
N VAL A 148 -14.14 48.63 -16.96
CA VAL A 148 -13.53 49.89 -17.37
C VAL A 148 -14.69 50.77 -17.82
N LYS A 149 -15.21 51.60 -16.88
CA LYS A 149 -16.03 52.73 -17.24
C LYS A 149 -15.19 53.62 -18.14
N SER A 150 -15.45 53.52 -19.44
CA SER A 150 -15.10 54.56 -20.38
C SER A 150 -16.03 55.76 -20.09
N GLU A 151 -15.57 56.72 -19.27
CA GLU A 151 -16.17 58.02 -19.22
C GLU A 151 -15.73 58.78 -20.49
N ASN A 152 -16.74 59.12 -21.29
CA ASN A 152 -16.68 60.15 -22.33
C ASN A 152 -16.63 61.53 -21.67
#